data_fd10391dc8de21edecacf2c41cdf8aa6
#
_entry.id   fd10391dc8de21edecacf2c41cdf8aa6
#
_cell.length_a   1.000
_cell.length_b   1.000
_cell.length_c   1.000
_cell.angle_alpha   90.00
_cell.angle_beta   90.00
_cell.angle_gamma   90.00
#
_symmetry.space_group_name_H-M   'P 1'
#
loop_
_entity.id
_entity.type
_entity.pdbx_description
1 polymer ?
#
loop_
_entity_poly.entity_id
_entity_poly.type
_entity_poly.pdbx_seq_one_letter_code
_entity_poly.pdbx_strand_id
1 'polypeptide(L)'
;MVYIFEALSHNRLLKSGDQIAIATPISASFLQIPSVKNYNLISVNVSGTEENNRDIPEEELAALADPSVKAFILVNPSDSTSHALSGETLKRLKKILKKNRDLIILTDDMYGTFAEDYQSVYSVMPHNTILVYSFSELYGVTGWRLGMIAMNEDNVCDRLLSKLPEEDREFLRNEYSFVTSKPENLHFLDRVVADSRSIGLYPASGLSAPNQVFMDLLALSHLIYGKDDAYIRRVNNTVNERYLALMDALGLPVDEGKRNARQYALVDVRELCGKRYGYDFTEWMIKNRTETDFLNDLAAKKGVVVRPGTAFGAAEGTVRISLANLNTGDYTEIGRRLFELLDEYYEVYEAERESDAAE
;
A
#
# COMPACT_ATOMS: atom_id res chain seq x y z
N MET A 1 8.57 7.01 -4.11
CA MET A 1 8.81 5.73 -4.83
C MET A 1 9.48 5.94 -6.18
N VAL A 2 8.95 6.73 -7.13
CA VAL A 2 9.56 6.90 -8.47
C VAL A 2 11.05 7.24 -8.39
N TYR A 3 11.42 8.25 -7.63
CA TYR A 3 12.84 8.65 -7.45
C TYR A 3 13.74 7.53 -6.93
N ILE A 4 13.21 6.67 -6.04
CA ILE A 4 13.98 5.53 -5.52
C ILE A 4 14.23 4.52 -6.65
N PHE A 5 13.21 4.17 -7.44
CA PHE A 5 13.38 3.24 -8.56
C PHE A 5 14.29 3.79 -9.66
N GLU A 6 14.19 5.10 -9.96
CA GLU A 6 15.11 5.75 -10.89
C GLU A 6 16.55 5.65 -10.38
N ALA A 7 16.78 5.99 -9.11
CA ALA A 7 18.12 5.92 -8.51
C ALA A 7 18.65 4.47 -8.43
N LEU A 8 17.81 3.49 -8.05
CA LEU A 8 18.20 2.07 -8.04
C LEU A 8 18.61 1.59 -9.43
N SER A 9 17.85 1.98 -10.46
CA SER A 9 18.16 1.63 -11.86
C SER A 9 19.42 2.37 -12.37
N HIS A 10 19.52 3.67 -12.13
CA HIS A 10 20.68 4.49 -12.56
C HIS A 10 21.96 3.97 -11.93
N ASN A 11 21.91 3.64 -10.65
CA ASN A 11 23.05 3.11 -9.90
C ASN A 11 23.30 1.62 -10.09
N ARG A 12 22.69 0.97 -11.08
CA ARG A 12 22.91 -0.44 -11.44
C ARG A 12 22.53 -1.45 -10.34
N LEU A 13 21.78 -1.04 -9.34
CA LEU A 13 21.29 -1.91 -8.26
C LEU A 13 20.09 -2.73 -8.66
N LEU A 14 19.28 -2.21 -9.59
CA LEU A 14 18.20 -2.94 -10.26
C LEU A 14 18.34 -2.77 -11.77
N LYS A 15 18.15 -3.86 -12.52
CA LYS A 15 18.22 -3.91 -13.98
C LYS A 15 16.95 -4.51 -14.57
N SER A 16 16.60 -4.12 -15.80
CA SER A 16 15.50 -4.77 -16.54
C SER A 16 15.68 -6.28 -16.52
N GLY A 17 14.60 -7.02 -16.21
CA GLY A 17 14.59 -8.46 -16.04
C GLY A 17 14.89 -8.96 -14.62
N ASP A 18 15.30 -8.10 -13.68
CA ASP A 18 15.45 -8.49 -12.28
C ASP A 18 14.11 -8.89 -11.66
N GLN A 19 14.15 -9.86 -10.75
CA GLN A 19 12.97 -10.26 -9.97
C GLN A 19 12.73 -9.30 -8.81
N ILE A 20 11.50 -8.80 -8.74
CA ILE A 20 11.02 -7.93 -7.67
C ILE A 20 9.75 -8.54 -7.08
N ALA A 21 9.73 -8.71 -5.77
CA ALA A 21 8.53 -9.10 -5.04
C ALA A 21 7.70 -7.86 -4.67
N ILE A 22 6.39 -7.99 -4.73
CA ILE A 22 5.46 -6.93 -4.33
C ILE A 22 4.35 -7.51 -3.46
N ALA A 23 4.10 -6.86 -2.32
CA ALA A 23 3.00 -7.21 -1.45
C ALA A 23 1.67 -6.84 -2.11
N THR A 24 0.75 -7.79 -2.25
CA THR A 24 -0.59 -7.57 -2.82
C THR A 24 -1.67 -7.99 -1.82
N PRO A 25 -2.81 -7.30 -1.77
CA PRO A 25 -3.19 -6.15 -2.61
C PRO A 25 -2.45 -4.86 -2.25
N ILE A 26 -2.17 -4.03 -3.26
CA ILE A 26 -1.45 -2.77 -3.13
C ILE A 26 -1.94 -1.78 -4.21
N SER A 27 -1.78 -0.48 -3.97
CA SER A 27 -2.18 0.55 -4.95
C SER A 27 -1.57 0.32 -6.34
N ALA A 28 -2.40 0.50 -7.39
CA ALA A 28 -2.00 0.34 -8.79
C ALA A 28 -0.74 1.13 -9.17
N SER A 29 -0.49 2.28 -8.53
CA SER A 29 0.72 3.07 -8.75
C SER A 29 2.01 2.32 -8.41
N PHE A 30 1.98 1.43 -7.42
CA PHE A 30 3.12 0.58 -7.09
C PHE A 30 3.30 -0.57 -8.11
N LEU A 31 2.20 -1.10 -8.66
CA LEU A 31 2.23 -2.14 -9.69
C LEU A 31 2.74 -1.62 -11.04
N GLN A 32 2.49 -0.35 -11.35
CA GLN A 32 2.90 0.26 -12.61
C GLN A 32 4.40 0.52 -12.70
N ILE A 33 5.06 0.95 -11.61
CA ILE A 33 6.48 1.30 -11.65
C ILE A 33 7.35 0.13 -12.10
N PRO A 34 7.25 -1.07 -11.50
CA PRO A 34 8.01 -2.23 -11.95
C PRO A 34 7.69 -2.64 -13.39
N SER A 35 6.41 -2.56 -13.79
CA SER A 35 5.99 -2.90 -15.16
C SER A 35 6.64 -2.00 -16.21
N VAL A 36 6.66 -0.68 -15.97
CA VAL A 36 7.29 0.29 -16.88
C VAL A 36 8.81 0.08 -17.00
N LYS A 37 9.45 -0.44 -15.94
CA LYS A 37 10.89 -0.73 -15.90
C LYS A 37 11.26 -2.13 -16.39
N ASN A 38 10.28 -2.94 -16.82
CA ASN A 38 10.46 -4.33 -17.26
C ASN A 38 11.11 -5.23 -16.18
N TYR A 39 10.68 -5.12 -14.94
CA TYR A 39 11.05 -6.07 -13.88
C TYR A 39 10.12 -7.28 -13.91
N ASN A 40 10.62 -8.43 -13.52
CA ASN A 40 9.82 -9.65 -13.31
C ASN A 40 9.16 -9.59 -11.93
N LEU A 41 7.83 -9.52 -11.90
CA LEU A 41 7.07 -9.38 -10.67
C LEU A 41 6.73 -10.71 -10.04
N ILE A 42 6.92 -10.81 -8.73
CA ILE A 42 6.43 -11.88 -7.85
C ILE A 42 5.41 -11.25 -6.92
N SER A 43 4.17 -11.72 -6.94
CA SER A 43 3.15 -11.30 -5.98
C SER A 43 3.36 -12.05 -4.67
N VAL A 44 3.31 -11.32 -3.55
CA VAL A 44 3.29 -11.85 -2.19
C VAL A 44 1.95 -11.43 -1.59
N ASN A 45 1.05 -12.38 -1.39
CA ASN A 45 -0.27 -12.08 -0.86
C ASN A 45 -0.18 -11.74 0.63
N VAL A 46 -0.55 -10.50 0.97
CA VAL A 46 -0.57 -10.00 2.35
C VAL A 46 -1.98 -9.95 2.95
N SER A 47 -2.99 -10.46 2.23
CA SER A 47 -4.35 -10.60 2.72
C SER A 47 -4.44 -11.81 3.63
N GLY A 48 -4.06 -11.66 4.88
CA GLY A 48 -4.25 -12.72 5.86
C GLY A 48 -5.72 -12.96 6.18
N THR A 49 -6.07 -14.19 6.56
CA THR A 49 -7.40 -14.57 7.03
C THR A 49 -7.56 -14.33 8.53
N GLU A 50 -8.78 -14.36 9.04
CA GLU A 50 -9.04 -14.29 10.49
C GLU A 50 -8.39 -15.47 11.24
N GLU A 51 -8.41 -16.66 10.62
CA GLU A 51 -7.85 -17.89 11.20
C GLU A 51 -6.34 -17.78 11.46
N ASN A 52 -5.60 -17.08 10.59
CA ASN A 52 -4.17 -16.83 10.78
C ASN A 52 -3.86 -15.47 11.40
N ASN A 53 -4.84 -14.87 12.08
CA ASN A 53 -4.71 -13.54 12.72
C ASN A 53 -4.29 -12.44 11.72
N ARG A 54 -4.72 -12.55 10.46
CA ARG A 54 -4.39 -11.66 9.34
C ARG A 54 -2.87 -11.49 9.13
N ASP A 55 -2.11 -12.52 9.45
CA ASP A 55 -0.68 -12.58 9.15
C ASP A 55 -0.43 -13.07 7.73
N ILE A 56 0.72 -12.68 7.19
CA ILE A 56 1.16 -13.18 5.89
C ILE A 56 1.50 -14.67 6.04
N PRO A 57 0.95 -15.57 5.22
CA PRO A 57 1.31 -16.97 5.22
C PRO A 57 2.82 -17.19 5.01
N GLU A 58 3.40 -18.19 5.65
CA GLU A 58 4.86 -18.43 5.58
C GLU A 58 5.30 -18.79 4.16
N GLU A 59 4.48 -19.52 3.43
CA GLU A 59 4.69 -19.90 2.04
C GLU A 59 4.78 -18.69 1.10
N GLU A 60 3.99 -17.65 1.34
CA GLU A 60 4.03 -16.40 0.57
C GLU A 60 5.37 -15.67 0.73
N LEU A 61 5.92 -15.70 1.95
CA LEU A 61 7.22 -15.08 2.23
C LEU A 61 8.40 -15.90 1.72
N ALA A 62 8.20 -17.20 1.43
CA ALA A 62 9.30 -18.10 1.10
C ALA A 62 10.07 -17.66 -0.16
N ALA A 63 9.39 -17.09 -1.15
CA ALA A 63 10.00 -16.59 -2.37
C ALA A 63 11.06 -15.51 -2.12
N LEU A 64 10.93 -14.71 -1.06
CA LEU A 64 11.89 -13.65 -0.71
C LEU A 64 13.26 -14.21 -0.26
N ALA A 65 13.33 -15.49 0.10
CA ALA A 65 14.58 -16.13 0.50
C ALA A 65 15.51 -16.44 -0.69
N ASP A 66 14.98 -16.41 -1.91
CA ASP A 66 15.77 -16.61 -3.12
C ASP A 66 16.64 -15.37 -3.41
N PRO A 67 17.98 -15.50 -3.53
CA PRO A 67 18.86 -14.37 -3.86
C PRO A 67 18.61 -13.73 -5.24
N SER A 68 17.85 -14.40 -6.12
CA SER A 68 17.42 -13.79 -7.39
C SER A 68 16.41 -12.66 -7.20
N VAL A 69 15.64 -12.69 -6.11
CA VAL A 69 14.73 -11.61 -5.74
C VAL A 69 15.53 -10.44 -5.17
N LYS A 70 15.56 -9.33 -5.91
CA LYS A 70 16.41 -8.16 -5.60
C LYS A 70 15.74 -7.14 -4.70
N ALA A 71 14.44 -6.99 -4.81
CA ALA A 71 13.68 -6.04 -4.02
C ALA A 71 12.34 -6.62 -3.56
N PHE A 72 11.85 -6.14 -2.41
CA PHE A 72 10.52 -6.39 -1.90
C PHE A 72 9.84 -5.07 -1.57
N ILE A 73 8.67 -4.84 -2.15
CA ILE A 73 7.89 -3.60 -2.02
C ILE A 73 6.65 -3.89 -1.21
N LEU A 74 6.37 -3.07 -0.21
CA LEU A 74 5.18 -3.18 0.61
C LEU A 74 4.71 -1.82 1.15
N VAL A 75 3.44 -1.76 1.54
CA VAL A 75 2.86 -0.68 2.35
C VAL A 75 2.51 -1.25 3.72
N ASN A 76 2.95 -0.63 4.79
CA ASN A 76 2.74 -1.12 6.16
C ASN A 76 2.32 0.01 7.10
N PRO A 77 1.07 0.00 7.60
CA PRO A 77 -0.06 -0.88 7.30
C PRO A 77 -0.49 -0.86 5.83
N SER A 78 -1.07 -1.97 5.35
CA SER A 78 -1.51 -2.13 3.97
C SER A 78 -2.51 -1.04 3.54
N ASP A 79 -2.32 -0.47 2.36
CA ASP A 79 -3.20 0.54 1.76
C ASP A 79 -4.52 -0.04 1.17
N SER A 80 -4.72 -1.32 1.33
CA SER A 80 -5.92 -2.03 0.85
C SER A 80 -6.65 -2.73 1.99
N THR A 81 -5.94 -3.52 2.81
CA THR A 81 -6.53 -4.24 3.94
C THR A 81 -6.46 -3.47 5.25
N SER A 82 -5.74 -2.35 5.30
CA SER A 82 -5.45 -1.53 6.50
C SER A 82 -4.69 -2.24 7.63
N HIS A 83 -4.22 -3.47 7.44
CA HIS A 83 -3.53 -4.21 8.49
C HIS A 83 -2.03 -3.97 8.49
N ALA A 84 -1.49 -3.68 9.67
CA ALA A 84 -0.05 -3.69 9.91
C ALA A 84 0.49 -5.12 10.01
N LEU A 85 1.75 -5.31 9.62
CA LEU A 85 2.46 -6.57 9.81
C LEU A 85 2.56 -6.90 11.30
N SER A 86 2.38 -8.18 11.64
CA SER A 86 2.61 -8.64 13.01
C SER A 86 4.09 -8.70 13.36
N GLY A 87 4.39 -8.69 14.66
CA GLY A 87 5.75 -8.93 15.13
C GLY A 87 6.30 -10.31 14.72
N GLU A 88 5.44 -11.30 14.49
CA GLU A 88 5.84 -12.62 14.00
C GLU A 88 6.24 -12.56 12.51
N THR A 89 5.43 -11.90 11.67
CA THR A 89 5.79 -11.66 10.26
C THR A 89 7.12 -10.90 10.14
N LEU A 90 7.32 -9.86 10.96
CA LEU A 90 8.59 -9.12 10.97
C LEU A 90 9.79 -10.00 11.37
N LYS A 91 9.61 -10.91 12.34
CA LYS A 91 10.65 -11.90 12.69
C LYS A 91 10.94 -12.87 11.55
N ARG A 92 9.92 -13.30 10.81
CA ARG A 92 10.07 -14.18 9.63
C ARG A 92 10.86 -13.46 8.53
N LEU A 93 10.50 -12.22 8.21
CA LEU A 93 11.25 -11.39 7.27
C LEU A 93 12.73 -11.24 7.68
N LYS A 94 12.99 -10.98 8.98
CA LYS A 94 14.35 -10.91 9.49
C LYS A 94 15.14 -12.24 9.35
N LYS A 95 14.46 -13.39 9.45
CA LYS A 95 15.10 -14.69 9.17
C LYS A 95 15.41 -14.86 7.69
N ILE A 96 14.55 -14.38 6.80
CA ILE A 96 14.74 -14.42 5.35
C ILE A 96 16.00 -13.65 4.94
N LEU A 97 16.27 -12.48 5.55
CA LEU A 97 17.48 -11.71 5.30
C LEU A 97 18.80 -12.44 5.66
N LYS A 98 18.75 -13.53 6.43
CA LYS A 98 19.93 -14.38 6.63
C LYS A 98 20.27 -15.20 5.37
N LYS A 99 19.26 -15.52 4.54
CA LYS A 99 19.40 -16.27 3.29
C LYS A 99 19.62 -15.33 2.11
N ASN A 100 18.80 -14.27 2.02
CA ASN A 100 18.90 -13.23 1.00
C ASN A 100 19.35 -11.92 1.64
N ARG A 101 20.67 -11.78 1.87
CA ARG A 101 21.24 -10.62 2.57
C ARG A 101 21.21 -9.35 1.74
N ASP A 102 21.16 -9.49 0.43
CA ASP A 102 21.21 -8.39 -0.53
C ASP A 102 19.80 -7.92 -0.95
N LEU A 103 18.73 -8.47 -0.36
CA LEU A 103 17.36 -8.02 -0.57
C LEU A 103 17.18 -6.57 -0.13
N ILE A 104 16.70 -5.72 -1.04
CA ILE A 104 16.32 -4.32 -0.77
C ILE A 104 14.83 -4.31 -0.40
N ILE A 105 14.47 -3.83 0.78
CA ILE A 105 13.07 -3.70 1.20
C ILE A 105 12.65 -2.24 1.03
N LEU A 106 11.60 -1.99 0.25
CA LEU A 106 10.97 -0.68 0.07
C LEU A 106 9.65 -0.68 0.84
N THR A 107 9.57 0.06 1.94
CA THR A 107 8.35 0.16 2.75
C THR A 107 7.77 1.56 2.69
N ASP A 108 6.46 1.66 2.52
CA ASP A 108 5.72 2.91 2.71
C ASP A 108 4.92 2.81 4.01
N ASP A 109 5.29 3.64 4.97
CA ASP A 109 4.77 3.58 6.34
C ASP A 109 3.73 4.69 6.63
N MET A 110 3.10 5.24 5.58
CA MET A 110 2.20 6.40 5.68
C MET A 110 1.00 6.20 6.62
N TYR A 111 0.59 4.95 6.88
CA TYR A 111 -0.54 4.64 7.77
C TYR A 111 -0.13 4.18 9.17
N GLY A 112 1.15 4.16 9.49
CA GLY A 112 1.66 3.62 10.76
C GLY A 112 1.04 4.28 12.00
N THR A 113 0.78 5.58 11.96
CA THR A 113 0.21 6.34 13.08
C THR A 113 -1.27 6.01 13.36
N PHE A 114 -1.96 5.34 12.43
CA PHE A 114 -3.36 4.95 12.57
C PHE A 114 -3.57 3.59 13.25
N ALA A 115 -2.54 2.75 13.33
CA ALA A 115 -2.61 1.47 14.01
C ALA A 115 -1.99 1.56 15.41
N GLU A 116 -2.70 1.05 16.42
CA GLU A 116 -2.22 1.07 17.82
C GLU A 116 -1.02 0.13 18.03
N ASP A 117 -1.05 -1.05 17.40
CA ASP A 117 0.04 -2.04 17.41
C ASP A 117 0.74 -2.02 16.05
N TYR A 118 1.59 -1.02 15.88
CA TYR A 118 2.37 -0.82 14.68
C TYR A 118 3.87 -0.89 14.96
N GLN A 119 4.56 -1.64 14.13
CA GLN A 119 6.02 -1.64 14.09
C GLN A 119 6.52 -1.48 12.65
N SER A 120 7.34 -0.46 12.43
CA SER A 120 7.96 -0.24 11.12
C SER A 120 8.92 -1.37 10.76
N VAL A 121 8.90 -1.79 9.50
CA VAL A 121 9.90 -2.71 8.93
C VAL A 121 11.31 -2.13 9.11
N TYR A 122 11.46 -0.83 8.92
CA TYR A 122 12.72 -0.11 9.11
C TYR A 122 13.26 -0.25 10.53
N SER A 123 12.41 -0.20 11.56
CA SER A 123 12.87 -0.34 12.95
C SER A 123 13.45 -1.73 13.28
N VAL A 124 13.06 -2.75 12.52
CA VAL A 124 13.49 -4.15 12.73
C VAL A 124 14.64 -4.54 11.83
N MET A 125 14.68 -3.99 10.62
CA MET A 125 15.61 -4.34 9.54
C MET A 125 16.20 -3.08 8.87
N PRO A 126 16.81 -2.13 9.64
CA PRO A 126 17.23 -0.83 9.11
C PRO A 126 18.25 -0.92 7.98
N HIS A 127 19.14 -1.94 8.01
CA HIS A 127 20.20 -2.08 7.02
C HIS A 127 19.70 -2.51 5.62
N ASN A 128 18.52 -3.11 5.54
CA ASN A 128 17.95 -3.57 4.27
C ASN A 128 16.76 -2.73 3.80
N THR A 129 16.31 -1.75 4.60
CA THR A 129 15.05 -1.06 4.36
C THR A 129 15.26 0.39 3.94
N ILE A 130 14.62 0.77 2.85
CA ILE A 130 14.37 2.15 2.45
C ILE A 130 12.93 2.46 2.87
N LEU A 131 12.78 3.38 3.83
CA LEU A 131 11.47 3.81 4.32
C LEU A 131 11.00 5.04 3.55
N VAL A 132 9.76 5.01 3.13
CA VAL A 132 9.02 6.18 2.61
C VAL A 132 7.91 6.51 3.59
N TYR A 133 7.71 7.80 3.83
CA TYR A 133 6.62 8.32 4.64
C TYR A 133 5.94 9.48 3.94
N SER A 134 4.61 9.56 4.05
CA SER A 134 3.78 10.66 3.54
C SER A 134 3.10 11.40 4.68
N PHE A 135 3.09 12.72 4.61
CA PHE A 135 2.33 13.58 5.52
C PHE A 135 0.88 13.76 5.06
N SER A 136 0.57 13.32 3.86
CA SER A 136 -0.72 13.56 3.21
C SER A 136 -1.89 13.00 3.99
N GLU A 137 -1.75 11.77 4.46
CA GLU A 137 -2.83 10.97 5.04
C GLU A 137 -3.15 11.40 6.46
N LEU A 138 -2.13 11.56 7.29
CA LEU A 138 -2.32 11.93 8.69
C LEU A 138 -2.79 13.38 8.83
N TYR A 139 -2.22 14.29 8.05
CA TYR A 139 -2.47 15.74 8.21
C TYR A 139 -3.43 16.32 7.17
N GLY A 140 -3.98 15.50 6.27
CA GLY A 140 -4.92 15.94 5.23
C GLY A 140 -4.29 16.91 4.21
N VAL A 141 -2.96 16.87 4.03
CA VAL A 141 -2.20 17.79 3.17
C VAL A 141 -1.84 17.17 1.82
N THR A 142 -2.74 16.41 1.23
CA THR A 142 -2.51 15.65 -0.01
C THR A 142 -2.00 16.50 -1.17
N GLY A 143 -2.48 17.75 -1.29
CA GLY A 143 -2.10 18.70 -2.34
C GLY A 143 -0.71 19.32 -2.14
N TRP A 144 -0.15 19.27 -0.94
CA TRP A 144 1.15 19.87 -0.61
C TRP A 144 2.34 19.01 -1.05
N ARG A 145 2.12 17.74 -1.35
CA ARG A 145 3.13 16.77 -1.81
C ARG A 145 4.32 16.66 -0.84
N LEU A 146 4.01 16.52 0.46
CA LEU A 146 5.00 16.38 1.52
C LEU A 146 5.27 14.92 1.83
N GLY A 147 6.53 14.52 1.78
CA GLY A 147 6.97 13.17 2.12
C GLY A 147 8.46 13.14 2.39
N MET A 148 8.94 12.03 2.95
CA MET A 148 10.35 11.83 3.25
C MET A 148 10.79 10.41 2.89
N ILE A 149 12.10 10.26 2.66
CA ILE A 149 12.79 8.98 2.51
C ILE A 149 13.79 8.88 3.67
N ALA A 150 13.82 7.73 4.34
CA ALA A 150 14.79 7.45 5.38
C ALA A 150 15.57 6.17 5.07
N MET A 151 16.87 6.22 5.29
CA MET A 151 17.80 5.09 5.16
C MET A 151 18.77 5.09 6.32
N ASN A 152 19.27 3.91 6.71
CA ASN A 152 20.34 3.80 7.67
C ASN A 152 21.67 4.15 7.01
N GLU A 153 22.63 4.73 7.76
CA GLU A 153 23.97 5.02 7.25
C GLU A 153 24.68 3.74 6.78
N ASP A 154 24.55 2.64 7.53
CA ASP A 154 25.00 1.31 7.09
C ASP A 154 23.81 0.58 6.41
N ASN A 155 23.77 0.62 5.10
CA ASN A 155 22.66 0.11 4.31
C ASN A 155 23.09 -0.83 3.18
N VAL A 156 22.11 -1.63 2.73
CA VAL A 156 22.30 -2.63 1.68
C VAL A 156 22.71 -2.00 0.35
N CYS A 157 22.20 -0.81 0.03
CA CYS A 157 22.46 -0.16 -1.26
C CYS A 157 23.93 0.25 -1.36
N ASP A 158 24.48 0.90 -0.32
CA ASP A 158 25.91 1.27 -0.30
C ASP A 158 26.83 0.06 -0.32
N ARG A 159 26.41 -1.02 0.37
CA ARG A 159 27.14 -2.31 0.30
C ARG A 159 27.10 -2.91 -1.11
N LEU A 160 25.99 -2.84 -1.81
CA LEU A 160 25.86 -3.32 -3.20
C LEU A 160 26.66 -2.44 -4.17
N LEU A 161 26.64 -1.12 -4.00
CA LEU A 161 27.47 -0.19 -4.79
C LEU A 161 28.96 -0.53 -4.70
N SER A 162 29.43 -0.87 -3.50
CA SER A 162 30.84 -1.26 -3.29
C SER A 162 31.25 -2.54 -3.99
N LYS A 163 30.27 -3.43 -4.33
CA LYS A 163 30.49 -4.71 -5.01
C LYS A 163 30.29 -4.65 -6.52
N LEU A 164 29.90 -3.51 -7.07
CA LEU A 164 29.73 -3.37 -8.51
C LEU A 164 31.04 -3.64 -9.27
N PRO A 165 30.95 -4.18 -10.51
CA PRO A 165 32.11 -4.24 -11.41
C PRO A 165 32.81 -2.91 -11.57
N GLU A 166 34.11 -2.92 -11.82
CA GLU A 166 34.91 -1.66 -11.94
C GLU A 166 34.34 -0.76 -13.04
N GLU A 167 33.89 -1.32 -14.15
CA GLU A 167 33.28 -0.58 -15.26
C GLU A 167 32.05 0.21 -14.80
N ASP A 168 31.14 -0.43 -14.04
CA ASP A 168 29.95 0.22 -13.49
C ASP A 168 30.34 1.30 -12.47
N ARG A 169 31.37 1.05 -11.65
CA ARG A 169 31.88 2.03 -10.67
C ARG A 169 32.51 3.24 -11.35
N GLU A 170 33.27 3.01 -12.42
CA GLU A 170 33.87 4.11 -13.19
C GLU A 170 32.80 4.94 -13.89
N PHE A 171 31.80 4.30 -14.49
CA PHE A 171 30.65 4.99 -15.04
C PHE A 171 29.99 5.90 -13.98
N LEU A 172 29.69 5.38 -12.80
CA LEU A 172 29.07 6.16 -11.72
C LEU A 172 29.97 7.28 -11.19
N ARG A 173 31.29 7.08 -11.11
CA ARG A 173 32.24 8.18 -10.76
C ARG A 173 32.13 9.33 -11.76
N ASN A 174 32.04 9.02 -13.03
CA ASN A 174 31.92 10.05 -14.06
C ASN A 174 30.57 10.77 -13.96
N GLU A 175 29.47 10.02 -13.81
CA GLU A 175 28.12 10.58 -13.66
C GLU A 175 28.00 11.54 -12.47
N TYR A 176 28.53 11.18 -11.32
CA TYR A 176 28.44 12.01 -10.12
C TYR A 176 29.59 13.00 -9.93
N SER A 177 30.53 13.12 -10.89
CA SER A 177 31.65 14.08 -10.83
C SER A 177 31.18 15.53 -10.78
N PHE A 178 29.99 15.85 -11.30
CA PHE A 178 29.37 17.18 -11.21
C PHE A 178 28.75 17.48 -9.85
N VAL A 179 28.49 16.46 -9.03
CA VAL A 179 27.89 16.59 -7.70
C VAL A 179 28.95 16.79 -6.63
N THR A 180 30.06 16.06 -6.74
CA THR A 180 31.12 16.04 -5.75
C THR A 180 32.50 15.74 -6.39
N SER A 181 33.59 16.22 -5.76
CA SER A 181 34.96 15.88 -6.14
C SER A 181 35.38 14.45 -5.73
N LYS A 182 34.58 13.76 -4.94
CA LYS A 182 34.79 12.37 -4.47
C LYS A 182 33.55 11.52 -4.67
N PRO A 183 33.16 11.22 -5.91
CA PRO A 183 31.93 10.49 -6.24
C PRO A 183 31.87 9.08 -5.62
N GLU A 184 33.03 8.45 -5.40
CA GLU A 184 33.16 7.14 -4.78
C GLU A 184 32.67 7.11 -3.33
N ASN A 185 32.65 8.24 -2.63
CA ASN A 185 32.22 8.38 -1.25
C ASN A 185 30.75 8.80 -1.12
N LEU A 186 30.04 9.00 -2.25
CA LEU A 186 28.65 9.45 -2.24
C LEU A 186 27.74 8.29 -1.85
N HIS A 187 27.05 8.42 -0.72
CA HIS A 187 26.08 7.43 -0.24
C HIS A 187 24.87 7.33 -1.15
N PHE A 188 24.19 6.20 -1.14
CA PHE A 188 23.03 5.98 -2.02
C PHE A 188 21.92 7.01 -1.81
N LEU A 189 21.66 7.43 -0.57
CA LEU A 189 20.67 8.47 -0.30
C LEU A 189 21.02 9.80 -0.97
N ASP A 190 22.27 10.19 -0.96
CA ASP A 190 22.76 11.41 -1.65
C ASP A 190 22.61 11.28 -3.17
N ARG A 191 22.82 10.06 -3.70
CA ARG A 191 22.57 9.75 -5.12
C ARG A 191 21.10 9.88 -5.47
N VAL A 192 20.17 9.39 -4.61
CA VAL A 192 18.72 9.60 -4.78
C VAL A 192 18.38 11.09 -4.87
N VAL A 193 19.01 11.92 -4.03
CA VAL A 193 18.85 13.39 -4.08
C VAL A 193 19.39 13.96 -5.39
N ALA A 194 20.59 13.56 -5.80
CA ALA A 194 21.23 14.03 -7.04
C ALA A 194 20.39 13.62 -8.26
N ASP A 195 19.99 12.35 -8.34
CA ASP A 195 19.20 11.81 -9.44
C ASP A 195 17.83 12.47 -9.53
N SER A 196 17.18 12.76 -8.39
CA SER A 196 15.90 13.46 -8.37
C SER A 196 15.96 14.85 -9.02
N ARG A 197 17.13 15.48 -9.01
CA ARG A 197 17.39 16.80 -9.63
C ARG A 197 17.62 16.72 -11.14
N SER A 198 17.99 15.54 -11.65
CA SER A 198 18.21 15.30 -13.08
C SER A 198 16.98 14.80 -13.83
N ILE A 199 15.92 14.35 -13.11
CA ILE A 199 14.66 13.86 -13.69
C ILE A 199 13.78 14.99 -14.26
N GLY A 200 14.33 15.97 -14.86
CA GLY A 200 13.57 17.03 -15.50
C GLY A 200 14.45 18.16 -15.99
N LEU A 201 13.95 18.90 -16.96
CA LEU A 201 14.64 20.07 -17.50
C LEU A 201 14.69 21.24 -16.51
N TYR A 202 13.98 21.13 -15.38
CA TYR A 202 13.95 22.13 -14.33
C TYR A 202 14.47 21.54 -13.03
N PRO A 203 15.32 22.26 -12.29
CA PRO A 203 15.74 21.87 -10.95
C PRO A 203 14.57 22.07 -9.94
N ALA A 204 13.46 21.38 -10.17
CA ALA A 204 12.38 21.27 -9.18
C ALA A 204 12.81 20.34 -8.05
N SER A 205 14.00 20.56 -7.53
CA SER A 205 14.70 19.65 -6.66
C SER A 205 14.40 19.95 -5.21
N GLY A 206 13.64 19.06 -4.64
CA GLY A 206 13.31 19.08 -3.22
C GLY A 206 12.15 20.02 -2.88
N LEU A 207 11.84 20.09 -1.61
CA LEU A 207 10.78 20.93 -1.08
C LEU A 207 11.26 22.40 -1.03
N SER A 208 10.34 23.33 -1.33
CA SER A 208 10.58 24.75 -1.08
C SER A 208 10.78 24.99 0.43
N ALA A 209 11.50 26.04 0.80
CA ALA A 209 11.73 26.37 2.21
C ALA A 209 10.39 26.50 3.02
N PRO A 210 9.32 27.14 2.52
CA PRO A 210 8.03 27.14 3.21
C PRO A 210 7.47 25.74 3.45
N ASN A 211 7.57 24.83 2.48
CA ASN A 211 7.10 23.45 2.62
C ASN A 211 7.92 22.65 3.65
N GLN A 212 9.24 22.88 3.71
CA GLN A 212 10.11 22.28 4.72
C GLN A 212 9.72 22.74 6.12
N VAL A 213 9.58 24.05 6.32
CA VAL A 213 9.13 24.61 7.61
C VAL A 213 7.77 24.05 8.02
N PHE A 214 6.85 23.91 7.07
CA PHE A 214 5.51 23.36 7.34
C PHE A 214 5.59 21.89 7.77
N MET A 215 6.40 21.11 7.08
CA MET A 215 6.64 19.69 7.43
C MET A 215 7.27 19.56 8.83
N ASP A 216 8.25 20.41 9.15
CA ASP A 216 8.89 20.45 10.47
C ASP A 216 7.89 20.80 11.58
N LEU A 217 6.99 21.77 11.35
CA LEU A 217 5.93 22.13 12.30
C LEU A 217 4.97 20.96 12.56
N LEU A 218 4.55 20.25 11.52
CA LEU A 218 3.69 19.07 11.65
C LEU A 218 4.38 17.96 12.46
N ALA A 219 5.65 17.68 12.15
CA ALA A 219 6.44 16.68 12.87
C ALA A 219 6.71 17.10 14.33
N LEU A 220 7.02 18.39 14.57
CA LEU A 220 7.30 18.93 15.89
C LEU A 220 6.12 18.81 16.83
N SER A 221 4.90 19.05 16.35
CA SER A 221 3.67 18.86 17.14
C SER A 221 3.63 17.46 17.78
N HIS A 222 3.84 16.43 16.96
CA HIS A 222 3.86 15.06 17.46
C HIS A 222 5.03 14.77 18.41
N LEU A 223 6.20 15.34 18.16
CA LEU A 223 7.36 15.20 19.06
C LEU A 223 7.13 15.83 20.43
N ILE A 224 6.40 16.96 20.49
CA ILE A 224 6.11 17.66 21.74
C ILE A 224 5.03 16.93 22.55
N TYR A 225 3.96 16.52 21.88
CA TYR A 225 2.78 15.99 22.58
C TYR A 225 2.79 14.44 22.66
N GLY A 226 3.55 13.76 21.80
CA GLY A 226 3.66 12.29 21.79
C GLY A 226 2.30 11.60 21.77
N LYS A 227 2.07 10.71 22.72
CA LYS A 227 0.78 9.99 22.86
C LYS A 227 -0.40 10.90 23.23
N ASP A 228 -0.13 12.09 23.77
CA ASP A 228 -1.14 13.06 24.15
C ASP A 228 -1.51 14.05 23.03
N ASP A 229 -1.02 13.82 21.82
CA ASP A 229 -1.37 14.61 20.65
C ASP A 229 -2.88 14.52 20.37
N ALA A 230 -3.58 15.61 20.66
CA ALA A 230 -5.03 15.70 20.52
C ALA A 230 -5.48 15.60 19.05
N TYR A 231 -4.64 16.07 18.11
CA TYR A 231 -4.92 16.01 16.69
C TYR A 231 -4.93 14.53 16.23
N ILE A 232 -3.88 13.78 16.53
CA ILE A 232 -3.77 12.36 16.15
C ILE A 232 -4.91 11.54 16.75
N ARG A 233 -5.22 11.75 18.06
CA ARG A 233 -6.37 11.10 18.69
C ARG A 233 -7.68 11.42 17.97
N ARG A 234 -7.92 12.66 17.61
CA ARG A 234 -9.14 13.06 16.90
C ARG A 234 -9.24 12.42 15.52
N VAL A 235 -8.15 12.40 14.77
CA VAL A 235 -8.11 11.78 13.43
C VAL A 235 -8.39 10.30 13.54
N ASN A 236 -7.72 9.58 14.46
CA ASN A 236 -7.93 8.15 14.66
C ASN A 236 -9.36 7.84 15.10
N ASN A 237 -9.95 8.63 16.01
CA ASN A 237 -11.35 8.47 16.42
C ASN A 237 -12.30 8.66 15.24
N THR A 238 -12.09 9.69 14.43
CA THR A 238 -12.93 9.97 13.25
C THR A 238 -12.91 8.82 12.26
N VAL A 239 -11.74 8.27 11.97
CA VAL A 239 -11.60 7.12 11.06
C VAL A 239 -12.25 5.88 11.66
N ASN A 240 -12.09 5.66 12.96
CA ASN A 240 -12.75 4.56 13.67
C ASN A 240 -14.29 4.67 13.62
N GLU A 241 -14.86 5.85 13.88
CA GLU A 241 -16.30 6.07 13.79
C GLU A 241 -16.85 5.76 12.39
N ARG A 242 -16.13 6.15 11.34
CA ARG A 242 -16.48 5.87 9.94
C ARG A 242 -16.41 4.38 9.63
N TYR A 243 -15.37 3.71 10.13
CA TYR A 243 -15.22 2.27 9.98
C TYR A 243 -16.38 1.52 10.63
N LEU A 244 -16.73 1.86 11.87
CA LEU A 244 -17.85 1.25 12.59
C LEU A 244 -19.17 1.48 11.86
N ALA A 245 -19.43 2.69 11.37
CA ALA A 245 -20.64 3.02 10.62
C ALA A 245 -20.77 2.20 9.32
N LEU A 246 -19.65 2.00 8.61
CA LEU A 246 -19.65 1.16 7.40
C LEU A 246 -19.87 -0.32 7.72
N MET A 247 -19.18 -0.88 8.74
CA MET A 247 -19.33 -2.28 9.12
C MET A 247 -20.75 -2.59 9.59
N ASP A 248 -21.34 -1.71 10.40
CA ASP A 248 -22.73 -1.83 10.85
C ASP A 248 -23.71 -1.82 9.66
N ALA A 249 -23.56 -0.86 8.75
CA ALA A 249 -24.42 -0.74 7.57
C ALA A 249 -24.31 -1.93 6.60
N LEU A 250 -23.14 -2.59 6.55
CA LEU A 250 -22.92 -3.79 5.73
C LEU A 250 -23.25 -5.10 6.48
N GLY A 251 -23.57 -5.05 7.77
CA GLY A 251 -23.75 -6.24 8.59
C GLY A 251 -22.50 -7.11 8.70
N LEU A 252 -21.32 -6.48 8.62
CA LEU A 252 -20.03 -7.16 8.71
C LEU A 252 -19.48 -7.10 10.13
N PRO A 253 -18.72 -8.12 10.56
CA PRO A 253 -18.07 -8.09 11.85
C PRO A 253 -17.03 -6.96 11.92
N VAL A 254 -16.97 -6.30 13.07
CA VAL A 254 -15.96 -5.29 13.35
C VAL A 254 -14.64 -5.97 13.68
N ASP A 255 -13.57 -5.60 12.96
CA ASP A 255 -12.23 -5.99 13.36
C ASP A 255 -11.70 -5.04 14.44
N GLU A 256 -11.66 -5.52 15.68
CA GLU A 256 -11.16 -4.80 16.85
C GLU A 256 -9.62 -4.89 17.00
N GLY A 257 -8.94 -5.57 16.07
CA GLY A 257 -7.50 -5.78 16.13
C GLY A 257 -6.72 -4.47 16.12
N LYS A 258 -5.77 -4.34 17.05
CA LYS A 258 -4.94 -3.13 17.22
C LYS A 258 -4.02 -2.84 16.03
N ARG A 259 -3.82 -3.82 15.14
CA ARG A 259 -3.05 -3.69 13.91
C ARG A 259 -3.84 -3.10 12.75
N ASN A 260 -5.16 -2.93 12.90
CA ASN A 260 -6.01 -2.35 11.86
C ASN A 260 -5.97 -0.82 11.92
N ALA A 261 -5.41 -0.20 10.89
CA ALA A 261 -5.34 1.26 10.71
C ALA A 261 -6.68 1.87 10.28
N ARG A 262 -7.66 1.07 9.84
CA ARG A 262 -9.03 1.46 9.47
C ARG A 262 -9.12 2.59 8.44
N GLN A 263 -8.09 2.75 7.59
CA GLN A 263 -8.07 3.77 6.53
C GLN A 263 -8.87 3.34 5.30
N TYR A 264 -8.97 2.04 5.10
CA TYR A 264 -9.69 1.40 4.00
C TYR A 264 -10.42 0.17 4.50
N ALA A 265 -11.54 -0.11 3.84
CA ALA A 265 -12.21 -1.39 3.94
C ALA A 265 -12.16 -2.09 2.58
N LEU A 266 -11.65 -3.31 2.55
CA LEU A 266 -11.75 -4.21 1.42
C LEU A 266 -12.93 -5.15 1.68
N VAL A 267 -13.99 -5.00 0.91
CA VAL A 267 -15.26 -5.69 1.11
C VAL A 267 -15.48 -6.70 -0.01
N ASP A 268 -15.69 -7.96 0.32
CA ASP A 268 -16.09 -8.98 -0.65
C ASP A 268 -17.63 -8.93 -0.84
N VAL A 269 -18.03 -8.44 -2.01
CA VAL A 269 -19.45 -8.30 -2.37
C VAL A 269 -20.13 -9.67 -2.52
N ARG A 270 -19.37 -10.69 -2.94
CA ARG A 270 -19.90 -12.07 -3.06
C ARG A 270 -20.21 -12.66 -1.70
N GLU A 271 -19.36 -12.40 -0.71
CA GLU A 271 -19.62 -12.82 0.68
C GLU A 271 -20.87 -12.13 1.24
N LEU A 272 -21.06 -10.83 0.96
CA LEU A 272 -22.28 -10.10 1.33
C LEU A 272 -23.52 -10.72 0.66
N CYS A 273 -23.44 -11.02 -0.64
CA CYS A 273 -24.52 -11.69 -1.38
C CYS A 273 -24.85 -13.06 -0.79
N GLY A 274 -23.84 -13.89 -0.56
CA GLY A 274 -24.02 -15.23 -0.01
C GLY A 274 -24.68 -15.23 1.36
N LYS A 275 -24.30 -14.29 2.23
CA LYS A 275 -24.89 -14.15 3.57
C LYS A 275 -26.34 -13.65 3.54
N ARG A 276 -26.69 -12.76 2.64
CA ARG A 276 -28.03 -12.12 2.63
C ARG A 276 -29.03 -12.82 1.71
N TYR A 277 -28.59 -13.27 0.53
CA TYR A 277 -29.49 -13.80 -0.51
C TYR A 277 -29.25 -15.29 -0.84
N GLY A 278 -28.15 -15.87 -0.36
CA GLY A 278 -27.79 -17.24 -0.60
C GLY A 278 -26.85 -17.46 -1.79
N TYR A 279 -26.32 -18.68 -1.90
CA TYR A 279 -25.28 -19.02 -2.88
C TYR A 279 -25.81 -19.00 -4.32
N ASP A 280 -27.05 -19.45 -4.56
CA ASP A 280 -27.62 -19.52 -5.91
C ASP A 280 -27.70 -18.13 -6.54
N PHE A 281 -28.12 -17.12 -5.80
CA PHE A 281 -28.08 -15.74 -6.26
C PHE A 281 -26.66 -15.24 -6.50
N THR A 282 -25.72 -15.59 -5.62
CA THR A 282 -24.31 -15.20 -5.79
C THR A 282 -23.74 -15.75 -7.08
N GLU A 283 -23.97 -17.01 -7.40
CA GLU A 283 -23.55 -17.63 -8.68
C GLU A 283 -24.22 -16.97 -9.88
N TRP A 284 -25.52 -16.68 -9.80
CA TRP A 284 -26.24 -15.95 -10.84
C TRP A 284 -25.63 -14.55 -11.05
N MET A 285 -25.34 -13.83 -9.96
CA MET A 285 -24.74 -12.48 -10.04
C MET A 285 -23.37 -12.52 -10.71
N ILE A 286 -22.49 -13.44 -10.32
CA ILE A 286 -21.16 -13.62 -10.93
C ILE A 286 -21.28 -13.91 -12.43
N LYS A 287 -22.25 -14.73 -12.83
CA LYS A 287 -22.45 -15.12 -14.23
C LYS A 287 -23.03 -13.98 -15.08
N ASN A 288 -23.93 -13.16 -14.52
CA ASN A 288 -24.72 -12.20 -15.28
C ASN A 288 -24.29 -10.74 -15.09
N ARG A 289 -23.37 -10.46 -14.15
CA ARG A 289 -22.86 -9.12 -13.87
C ARG A 289 -21.34 -9.14 -13.72
N THR A 290 -20.65 -8.45 -14.60
CA THR A 290 -19.22 -8.23 -14.43
C THR A 290 -18.94 -7.26 -13.28
N GLU A 291 -17.73 -7.25 -12.74
CA GLU A 291 -17.28 -6.26 -11.75
C GLU A 291 -17.52 -4.83 -12.25
N THR A 292 -17.26 -4.59 -13.54
CA THR A 292 -17.47 -3.28 -14.18
C THR A 292 -18.95 -2.89 -14.23
N ASP A 293 -19.86 -3.84 -14.56
CA ASP A 293 -21.30 -3.58 -14.59
C ASP A 293 -21.81 -3.21 -13.19
N PHE A 294 -21.38 -3.96 -12.17
CA PHE A 294 -21.75 -3.68 -10.78
C PHE A 294 -21.31 -2.28 -10.35
N LEU A 295 -20.05 -1.91 -10.61
CA LEU A 295 -19.49 -0.60 -10.26
C LEU A 295 -20.16 0.55 -11.00
N ASN A 296 -20.47 0.36 -12.29
CA ASN A 296 -21.18 1.35 -13.10
C ASN A 296 -22.62 1.54 -12.61
N ASP A 297 -23.35 0.46 -12.31
CA ASP A 297 -24.69 0.52 -11.77
C ASP A 297 -24.70 1.18 -10.38
N LEU A 298 -23.75 0.85 -9.52
CA LEU A 298 -23.63 1.46 -8.20
C LEU A 298 -23.38 2.99 -8.32
N ALA A 299 -22.53 3.39 -9.25
CA ALA A 299 -22.26 4.81 -9.52
C ALA A 299 -23.47 5.51 -10.15
N ALA A 300 -24.03 4.95 -11.23
CA ALA A 300 -25.07 5.61 -12.02
C ALA A 300 -26.45 5.61 -11.34
N LYS A 301 -26.83 4.49 -10.72
CA LYS A 301 -28.16 4.34 -10.10
C LYS A 301 -28.18 4.78 -8.65
N LYS A 302 -27.07 4.56 -7.91
CA LYS A 302 -27.02 4.80 -6.46
C LYS A 302 -26.11 5.98 -6.07
N GLY A 303 -25.35 6.55 -7.00
CA GLY A 303 -24.46 7.68 -6.75
C GLY A 303 -23.29 7.34 -5.82
N VAL A 304 -22.90 6.06 -5.73
CA VAL A 304 -21.78 5.58 -4.91
C VAL A 304 -20.65 5.15 -5.81
N VAL A 305 -19.47 5.76 -5.62
CA VAL A 305 -18.26 5.43 -6.38
C VAL A 305 -17.25 4.78 -5.44
N VAL A 306 -16.95 3.51 -5.71
CA VAL A 306 -15.91 2.73 -5.02
C VAL A 306 -14.89 2.22 -6.03
N ARG A 307 -13.79 1.69 -5.55
CA ARG A 307 -12.78 1.13 -6.43
C ARG A 307 -12.84 -0.40 -6.48
N PRO A 308 -12.66 -1.02 -7.65
CA PRO A 308 -12.55 -2.47 -7.73
C PRO A 308 -11.30 -2.96 -7.00
N GLY A 309 -11.41 -4.06 -6.24
CA GLY A 309 -10.27 -4.68 -5.57
C GLY A 309 -9.23 -5.20 -6.55
N THR A 310 -9.65 -5.64 -7.73
CA THR A 310 -8.76 -6.10 -8.81
C THR A 310 -7.76 -5.03 -9.26
N ALA A 311 -8.11 -3.75 -9.18
CA ALA A 311 -7.18 -2.64 -9.45
C ALA A 311 -6.02 -2.54 -8.43
N PHE A 312 -6.12 -3.26 -7.32
CA PHE A 312 -5.11 -3.36 -6.26
C PHE A 312 -4.47 -4.75 -6.21
N GLY A 313 -4.84 -5.65 -7.12
CA GLY A 313 -4.40 -7.05 -7.09
C GLY A 313 -5.11 -7.90 -6.03
N ALA A 314 -6.27 -7.45 -5.53
CA ALA A 314 -7.15 -8.26 -4.69
C ALA A 314 -8.04 -9.19 -5.54
N ALA A 315 -8.78 -10.08 -4.89
CA ALA A 315 -9.68 -11.01 -5.55
C ALA A 315 -10.80 -10.27 -6.30
N GLU A 316 -11.25 -10.85 -7.41
CA GLU A 316 -12.42 -10.38 -8.15
C GLU A 316 -13.68 -10.42 -7.27
N GLY A 317 -14.57 -9.44 -7.44
CA GLY A 317 -15.78 -9.28 -6.62
C GLY A 317 -15.55 -8.57 -5.30
N THR A 318 -14.32 -8.07 -5.06
CA THR A 318 -14.03 -7.20 -3.91
C THR A 318 -14.07 -5.72 -4.31
N VAL A 319 -14.50 -4.87 -3.38
CA VAL A 319 -14.46 -3.40 -3.53
C VAL A 319 -13.67 -2.77 -2.41
N ARG A 320 -12.86 -1.77 -2.73
CA ARG A 320 -12.09 -0.98 -1.78
C ARG A 320 -12.79 0.34 -1.49
N ILE A 321 -13.10 0.59 -0.23
CA ILE A 321 -13.77 1.80 0.27
C ILE A 321 -12.79 2.60 1.11
N SER A 322 -12.58 3.87 0.77
CA SER A 322 -11.74 4.80 1.57
C SER A 322 -12.55 5.38 2.72
N LEU A 323 -11.98 5.38 3.92
CA LEU A 323 -12.61 5.93 5.13
C LEU A 323 -12.11 7.34 5.48
N ALA A 324 -11.30 7.95 4.58
CA ALA A 324 -10.67 9.24 4.83
C ALA A 324 -11.51 10.47 4.46
N ASN A 325 -12.48 10.35 3.53
CA ASN A 325 -12.95 11.51 2.77
C ASN A 325 -14.37 12.01 3.07
N LEU A 326 -15.24 11.17 3.65
CA LEU A 326 -16.65 11.45 3.82
C LEU A 326 -17.01 11.67 5.30
N ASN A 327 -18.21 12.15 5.59
CA ASN A 327 -18.72 12.22 6.95
C ASN A 327 -19.16 10.83 7.42
N THR A 328 -19.24 10.60 8.74
CA THR A 328 -19.59 9.29 9.31
C THR A 328 -20.94 8.77 8.77
N GLY A 329 -21.96 9.62 8.66
CA GLY A 329 -23.27 9.23 8.12
C GLY A 329 -23.27 8.80 6.65
N ASP A 330 -22.33 9.30 5.85
CA ASP A 330 -22.20 8.92 4.44
C ASP A 330 -21.78 7.44 4.29
N TYR A 331 -21.04 6.89 5.26
CA TYR A 331 -20.67 5.47 5.25
C TYR A 331 -21.83 4.53 5.55
N THR A 332 -22.74 4.94 6.41
CA THR A 332 -24.04 4.24 6.59
C THR A 332 -24.83 4.25 5.29
N GLU A 333 -24.84 5.38 4.61
CA GLU A 333 -25.55 5.54 3.33
C GLU A 333 -24.92 4.71 2.21
N ILE A 334 -23.59 4.57 2.16
CA ILE A 334 -22.89 3.68 1.22
C ILE A 334 -23.38 2.24 1.39
N GLY A 335 -23.41 1.73 2.62
CA GLY A 335 -23.90 0.38 2.90
C GLY A 335 -25.36 0.17 2.48
N ARG A 336 -26.24 1.12 2.82
CA ARG A 336 -27.64 1.09 2.44
C ARG A 336 -27.82 1.05 0.92
N ARG A 337 -27.16 1.92 0.18
CA ARG A 337 -27.26 2.01 -1.29
C ARG A 337 -26.66 0.80 -2.00
N LEU A 338 -25.63 0.21 -1.42
CA LEU A 338 -25.04 -1.02 -1.95
C LEU A 338 -26.10 -2.15 -1.87
N PHE A 339 -26.76 -2.30 -0.74
CA PHE A 339 -27.81 -3.30 -0.61
C PHE A 339 -29.05 -2.99 -1.47
N GLU A 340 -29.43 -1.73 -1.66
CA GLU A 340 -30.49 -1.38 -2.60
C GLU A 340 -30.20 -1.80 -4.04
N LEU A 341 -28.94 -1.74 -4.47
CA LEU A 341 -28.56 -2.25 -5.79
C LEU A 341 -28.63 -3.79 -5.82
N LEU A 342 -28.17 -4.44 -4.77
CA LEU A 342 -28.24 -5.91 -4.68
C LEU A 342 -29.69 -6.41 -4.59
N ASP A 343 -30.56 -5.70 -3.90
CA ASP A 343 -31.99 -6.00 -3.84
C ASP A 343 -32.64 -5.90 -5.24
N GLU A 344 -32.30 -4.87 -6.06
CA GLU A 344 -32.73 -4.77 -7.47
C GLU A 344 -32.24 -5.96 -8.32
N TYR A 345 -31.01 -6.39 -8.11
CA TYR A 345 -30.49 -7.56 -8.82
C TYR A 345 -31.17 -8.85 -8.38
N TYR A 346 -31.48 -8.96 -7.11
CA TYR A 346 -32.20 -10.12 -6.55
C TYR A 346 -33.62 -10.22 -7.11
N GLU A 347 -34.33 -9.11 -7.28
CA GLU A 347 -35.65 -9.09 -7.92
C GLU A 347 -35.60 -9.62 -9.37
N VAL A 348 -34.55 -9.25 -10.13
CA VAL A 348 -34.35 -9.77 -11.49
C VAL A 348 -34.09 -11.28 -11.46
N TYR A 349 -33.24 -11.75 -10.55
CA TYR A 349 -32.96 -13.17 -10.38
C TYR A 349 -34.20 -13.99 -10.04
N GLU A 350 -35.02 -13.52 -9.11
CA GLU A 350 -36.27 -14.23 -8.73
C GLU A 350 -37.27 -14.29 -9.91
N ALA A 351 -37.40 -13.22 -10.68
CA ALA A 351 -38.26 -13.20 -11.85
C ALA A 351 -37.81 -14.19 -12.95
N GLU A 352 -36.49 -14.28 -13.21
CA GLU A 352 -35.96 -15.27 -14.15
C GLU A 352 -36.16 -16.70 -13.66
N ARG A 353 -35.95 -16.98 -12.37
CA ARG A 353 -36.13 -18.29 -11.76
C ARG A 353 -37.58 -18.76 -11.83
N GLU A 354 -38.55 -17.84 -11.60
CA GLU A 354 -39.98 -18.14 -11.71
C GLU A 354 -40.39 -18.46 -13.16
N SER A 355 -39.81 -17.77 -14.13
CA SER A 355 -40.02 -18.01 -15.57
C SER A 355 -39.52 -19.38 -15.99
N ASP A 356 -38.29 -19.74 -15.58
CA ASP A 356 -37.68 -21.04 -15.90
C ASP A 356 -38.41 -22.21 -15.21
N ALA A 357 -39.04 -21.99 -14.05
CA ALA A 357 -39.84 -22.99 -13.35
C ALA A 357 -41.25 -23.19 -13.96
N ALA A 358 -41.69 -22.25 -14.78
CA ALA A 358 -43.01 -22.30 -15.46
C ALA A 358 -42.95 -22.94 -16.86
N GLU A 359 -41.75 -23.10 -17.44
CA GLU A 359 -41.46 -23.85 -18.68
C GLU A 359 -41.18 -25.33 -18.39
#